data_ba9bbc2e84e19183feec293a27a42175
#
_entry.id   ba9bbc2e84e19183feec293a27a42175
#
_cell.length_a   1.000
_cell.length_b   1.000
_cell.length_c   1.000
_cell.angle_alpha   90.00
_cell.angle_beta   90.00
_cell.angle_gamma   90.00
#
_symmetry.space_group_name_H-M   'P 1'
#
loop_
_entity.id
_entity.type
_entity.pdbx_description
1 polymer ?
#
loop_
_entity_poly.entity_id
_entity_poly.type
_entity_poly.pdbx_seq_one_letter_code
_entity_poly.pdbx_strand_id
1 'polypeptide(L)'
;MKRVKFRFYIDHEHEEKWVNTMAETGWHLKKFWPFIYIFEQGNPSEFIYRNEMVIKRKKDYYEFLASMGVECIHSFGVWAYFRKRREDGPFEIFSGKLEKIKYLARLNTLFLFAAVVNILVLLNNIVLPLLHHEIHQEILWASSLNVLMIALLYVEIQRNTKRKKKLQMHAHIFED
;
A
#
# COMPACT_ATOMS: atom_id res chain seq x y z
N MET A 1 -2.75 -11.57 24.39
CA MET A 1 -1.53 -12.17 23.79
C MET A 1 -1.11 -11.31 22.61
N LYS A 2 0.23 -11.15 22.36
CA LYS A 2 0.74 -10.41 21.17
C LYS A 2 1.38 -11.37 20.21
N ARG A 3 1.28 -11.10 18.91
CA ARG A 3 1.90 -11.87 17.84
C ARG A 3 2.55 -10.94 16.82
N VAL A 4 3.81 -11.19 16.51
CA VAL A 4 4.55 -10.46 15.45
C VAL A 4 4.59 -11.35 14.21
N LYS A 5 4.32 -10.78 13.05
CA LYS A 5 4.40 -11.44 11.75
C LYS A 5 5.28 -10.65 10.81
N PHE A 6 6.12 -11.36 10.06
CA PHE A 6 6.92 -10.83 8.97
C PHE A 6 6.27 -11.22 7.65
N ARG A 7 5.90 -10.22 6.84
CA ARG A 7 5.31 -10.41 5.51
C ARG A 7 5.74 -9.29 4.59
N PHE A 8 5.99 -9.64 3.35
CA PHE A 8 6.28 -8.69 2.27
C PHE A 8 5.10 -8.65 1.32
N TYR A 9 4.53 -7.47 1.16
CA TYR A 9 3.50 -7.18 0.17
C TYR A 9 3.89 -5.95 -0.62
N ILE A 10 3.76 -6.03 -1.95
CA ILE A 10 3.81 -4.87 -2.84
C ILE A 10 2.38 -4.45 -3.14
N ASP A 11 1.49 -5.44 -3.34
CA ASP A 11 0.07 -5.22 -3.58
C ASP A 11 -0.67 -4.99 -2.26
N HIS A 12 -1.09 -3.74 -2.04
CA HIS A 12 -1.83 -3.31 -0.86
C HIS A 12 -3.19 -4.00 -0.68
N GLU A 13 -3.86 -4.43 -1.78
CA GLU A 13 -5.13 -5.16 -1.66
C GLU A 13 -4.92 -6.59 -1.13
N HIS A 14 -3.82 -7.25 -1.49
CA HIS A 14 -3.46 -8.55 -0.93
C HIS A 14 -3.04 -8.45 0.54
N GLU A 15 -2.31 -7.39 0.89
CA GLU A 15 -1.95 -7.09 2.28
C GLU A 15 -3.20 -6.88 3.14
N GLU A 16 -4.12 -6.05 2.69
CA GLU A 16 -5.39 -5.76 3.37
C GLU A 16 -6.24 -7.03 3.56
N LYS A 17 -6.36 -7.87 2.53
CA LYS A 17 -7.06 -9.15 2.63
C LYS A 17 -6.44 -10.04 3.70
N TRP A 18 -5.11 -10.15 3.74
CA TRP A 18 -4.43 -10.95 4.73
C TRP A 18 -4.65 -10.40 6.15
N VAL A 19 -4.59 -9.09 6.37
CA VAL A 19 -4.89 -8.48 7.68
C VAL A 19 -6.32 -8.80 8.11
N ASN A 20 -7.29 -8.74 7.20
CA ASN A 20 -8.67 -9.12 7.50
C ASN A 20 -8.81 -10.62 7.81
N THR A 21 -8.10 -11.51 7.11
CA THR A 21 -8.08 -12.94 7.45
C THR A 21 -7.51 -13.19 8.85
N MET A 22 -6.50 -12.43 9.27
CA MET A 22 -5.99 -12.47 10.64
C MET A 22 -7.06 -12.04 11.64
N ALA A 23 -7.81 -10.97 11.35
CA ALA A 23 -8.89 -10.47 12.20
C ALA A 23 -10.05 -11.47 12.32
N GLU A 24 -10.37 -12.21 11.25
CA GLU A 24 -11.36 -13.29 11.25
C GLU A 24 -11.00 -14.41 12.21
N THR A 25 -9.71 -14.63 12.47
CA THR A 25 -9.21 -15.60 13.44
C THR A 25 -8.94 -15.01 14.84
N GLY A 26 -9.41 -13.78 15.10
CA GLY A 26 -9.26 -13.07 16.38
C GLY A 26 -7.89 -12.40 16.59
N TRP A 27 -7.11 -12.21 15.53
CA TRP A 27 -5.86 -11.45 15.60
C TRP A 27 -6.03 -10.06 15.00
N HIS A 28 -6.11 -9.05 15.84
CA HIS A 28 -6.35 -7.67 15.47
C HIS A 28 -5.05 -6.90 15.29
N LEU A 29 -4.91 -6.22 14.15
CA LEU A 29 -3.75 -5.37 13.86
C LEU A 29 -3.69 -4.21 14.87
N LYS A 30 -2.53 -4.04 15.50
CA LYS A 30 -2.25 -2.94 16.44
C LYS A 30 -1.25 -1.93 15.89
N LYS A 31 -0.19 -2.43 15.23
CA LYS A 31 0.83 -1.61 14.60
C LYS A 31 1.39 -2.32 13.38
N PHE A 32 1.88 -1.54 12.43
CA PHE A 32 2.63 -2.06 11.29
C PHE A 32 3.83 -1.16 10.96
N TRP A 33 4.86 -1.77 10.39
CA TRP A 33 5.99 -1.16 9.70
C TRP A 33 6.23 -1.92 8.41
N PRO A 34 7.09 -1.46 7.51
CA PRO A 34 7.47 -2.26 6.36
C PRO A 34 7.86 -3.67 6.79
N PHE A 35 7.15 -4.68 6.25
CA PHE A 35 7.35 -6.11 6.51
C PHE A 35 7.01 -6.63 7.91
N ILE A 36 6.68 -5.78 8.89
CA ILE A 36 6.44 -6.16 10.29
C ILE A 36 5.03 -5.75 10.70
N TYR A 37 4.27 -6.73 11.18
CA TYR A 37 2.89 -6.53 11.65
C TYR A 37 2.76 -7.06 13.07
N ILE A 38 2.23 -6.23 13.97
CA ILE A 38 1.96 -6.58 15.36
C ILE A 38 0.47 -6.71 15.55
N PHE A 39 0.05 -7.91 15.96
CA PHE A 39 -1.33 -8.23 16.26
C PHE A 39 -1.54 -8.45 17.76
N GLU A 40 -2.74 -8.14 18.24
CA GLU A 40 -3.22 -8.46 19.58
C GLU A 40 -4.43 -9.40 19.46
N GLN A 41 -4.57 -10.31 20.41
CA GLN A 41 -5.69 -11.23 20.46
C GLN A 41 -6.95 -10.51 20.93
N GLY A 42 -8.07 -10.77 20.27
CA GLY A 42 -9.41 -10.25 20.58
C GLY A 42 -10.49 -11.17 20.01
N ASN A 43 -11.71 -10.68 19.88
CA ASN A 43 -12.83 -11.47 19.37
C ASN A 43 -12.69 -11.71 17.87
N PRO A 44 -12.92 -12.94 17.38
CA PRO A 44 -12.90 -13.22 15.94
C PRO A 44 -13.90 -12.34 15.18
N SER A 45 -13.49 -11.83 14.01
CA SER A 45 -14.33 -11.05 13.10
C SER A 45 -14.92 -9.74 13.67
N GLU A 46 -14.38 -9.21 14.78
CA GLU A 46 -14.89 -7.99 15.41
C GLU A 46 -14.73 -6.76 14.52
N PHE A 47 -13.61 -6.65 13.78
CA PHE A 47 -13.28 -5.50 12.97
C PHE A 47 -13.04 -5.84 11.49
N ILE A 48 -13.32 -4.86 10.62
CA ILE A 48 -12.89 -4.82 9.23
C ILE A 48 -11.76 -3.79 9.10
N TYR A 49 -10.69 -4.16 8.42
CA TYR A 49 -9.51 -3.32 8.20
C TYR A 49 -9.42 -2.81 6.77
N ARG A 50 -8.98 -1.58 6.60
CA ARG A 50 -8.65 -0.96 5.33
C ARG A 50 -7.30 -0.26 5.40
N ASN A 51 -6.53 -0.38 4.31
CA ASN A 51 -5.25 0.30 4.14
C ASN A 51 -5.41 1.45 3.14
N GLU A 52 -4.97 2.65 3.51
CA GLU A 52 -5.04 3.82 2.64
C GLU A 52 -3.72 4.60 2.61
N MET A 53 -3.41 5.17 1.44
CA MET A 53 -2.36 6.14 1.28
C MET A 53 -2.85 7.54 1.71
N VAL A 54 -2.31 8.07 2.81
CA VAL A 54 -2.78 9.29 3.50
C VAL A 54 -1.92 10.52 3.20
N ILE A 55 -1.32 10.61 2.01
CA ILE A 55 -0.50 11.77 1.64
C ILE A 55 -1.34 13.05 1.71
N LYS A 56 -0.85 14.04 2.48
CA LYS A 56 -1.49 15.36 2.64
C LYS A 56 -2.92 15.32 3.19
N ARG A 57 -3.31 14.23 3.90
CA ARG A 57 -4.59 14.21 4.58
C ARG A 57 -4.57 15.16 5.78
N LYS A 58 -5.57 16.04 5.87
CA LYS A 58 -5.73 16.99 6.96
C LYS A 58 -6.39 16.34 8.17
N LYS A 59 -6.30 16.99 9.33
CA LYS A 59 -6.94 16.56 10.56
C LYS A 59 -8.44 16.30 10.38
N ASP A 60 -9.12 17.17 9.65
CA ASP A 60 -10.56 17.08 9.34
C ASP A 60 -10.94 15.73 8.68
N TYR A 61 -10.03 15.13 7.90
CA TYR A 61 -10.26 13.82 7.30
C TYR A 61 -10.34 12.70 8.35
N TYR A 62 -9.47 12.73 9.34
CA TYR A 62 -9.48 11.74 10.43
C TYR A 62 -10.68 11.96 11.36
N GLU A 63 -11.06 13.20 11.62
CA GLU A 63 -12.25 13.55 12.39
C GLU A 63 -13.53 13.10 11.66
N PHE A 64 -13.60 13.30 10.34
CA PHE A 64 -14.70 12.79 9.52
C PHE A 64 -14.78 11.26 9.57
N LEU A 65 -13.68 10.53 9.43
CA LEU A 65 -13.66 9.08 9.55
C LEU A 65 -14.10 8.63 10.95
N ALA A 66 -13.63 9.30 11.99
CA ALA A 66 -14.01 9.02 13.37
C ALA A 66 -15.52 9.20 13.60
N SER A 67 -16.14 10.22 12.99
CA SER A 67 -17.60 10.43 13.07
C SER A 67 -18.42 9.30 12.44
N MET A 68 -17.80 8.50 11.53
CA MET A 68 -18.41 7.31 10.93
C MET A 68 -18.06 6.00 11.66
N GLY A 69 -17.49 6.07 12.86
CA GLY A 69 -17.06 4.91 13.63
C GLY A 69 -15.76 4.25 13.10
N VAL A 70 -14.99 4.96 12.28
CA VAL A 70 -13.73 4.48 11.73
C VAL A 70 -12.55 4.99 12.56
N GLU A 71 -11.75 4.09 13.06
CA GLU A 71 -10.57 4.37 13.88
C GLU A 71 -9.28 4.20 13.07
N CYS A 72 -8.38 5.19 13.13
CA CYS A 72 -7.02 5.06 12.61
C CYS A 72 -6.17 4.31 13.64
N ILE A 73 -5.70 3.11 13.29
CA ILE A 73 -4.94 2.23 14.19
C ILE A 73 -3.49 2.63 14.27
N HIS A 74 -2.88 2.83 13.13
CA HIS A 74 -1.48 3.20 13.01
C HIS A 74 -1.18 3.77 11.63
N SER A 75 -0.26 4.73 11.57
CA SER A 75 0.26 5.25 10.31
C SER A 75 1.78 5.11 10.28
N PHE A 76 2.31 4.77 9.11
CA PHE A 76 3.73 4.74 8.84
C PHE A 76 4.03 5.31 7.45
N GLY A 77 4.88 6.34 7.40
CA GLY A 77 5.17 7.05 6.15
C GLY A 77 3.90 7.60 5.51
N VAL A 78 3.60 7.11 4.31
CA VAL A 78 2.41 7.54 3.55
C VAL A 78 1.20 6.61 3.73
N TRP A 79 1.32 5.58 4.55
CA TRP A 79 0.30 4.55 4.73
C TRP A 79 -0.35 4.63 6.09
N ALA A 80 -1.65 4.35 6.16
CA ALA A 80 -2.39 4.22 7.40
C ALA A 80 -3.36 3.04 7.33
N TYR A 81 -3.49 2.32 8.45
CA TYR A 81 -4.53 1.33 8.63
C TYR A 81 -5.66 1.92 9.45
N PHE A 82 -6.86 1.73 8.91
CA PHE A 82 -8.12 2.07 9.54
C PHE A 82 -8.89 0.80 9.89
N ARG A 83 -9.69 0.84 10.96
CA ARG A 83 -10.62 -0.23 11.28
C ARG A 83 -11.99 0.34 11.59
N LYS A 84 -13.01 -0.49 11.34
CA LYS A 84 -14.40 -0.24 11.74
C LYS A 84 -14.98 -1.52 12.34
N ARG A 85 -15.88 -1.43 13.31
CA ARG A 85 -16.58 -2.61 13.79
C ARG A 85 -17.44 -3.22 12.68
N ARG A 86 -17.43 -4.54 12.58
CA ARG A 86 -18.22 -5.25 11.55
C ARG A 86 -19.72 -5.08 11.78
N GLU A 87 -20.15 -4.96 13.03
CA GLU A 87 -21.54 -4.71 13.39
C GLU A 87 -22.08 -3.36 12.90
N ASP A 88 -21.21 -2.34 12.73
CA ASP A 88 -21.57 -1.02 12.20
C ASP A 88 -21.76 -1.01 10.66
N GLY A 89 -21.76 -2.18 10.02
CA GLY A 89 -21.99 -2.34 8.60
C GLY A 89 -20.72 -2.35 7.74
N PRO A 90 -20.89 -2.33 6.42
CA PRO A 90 -19.76 -2.42 5.50
C PRO A 90 -18.81 -1.25 5.65
N PHE A 91 -17.52 -1.51 5.45
CA PHE A 91 -16.48 -0.51 5.53
C PHE A 91 -15.78 -0.35 4.19
N GLU A 92 -16.08 0.76 3.50
CA GLU A 92 -15.35 1.22 2.32
C GLU A 92 -14.87 2.65 2.57
N ILE A 93 -13.57 2.89 2.35
CA ILE A 93 -12.96 4.22 2.51
C ILE A 93 -13.36 5.13 1.33
N PHE A 94 -13.58 4.54 0.15
CA PHE A 94 -13.92 5.29 -1.05
C PHE A 94 -15.44 5.34 -1.22
N SER A 95 -16.01 6.55 -1.24
CA SER A 95 -17.45 6.79 -1.42
C SER A 95 -17.94 6.49 -2.84
N GLY A 96 -17.04 6.11 -3.76
CA GLY A 96 -17.42 5.75 -5.13
C GLY A 96 -16.27 5.33 -6.02
N LYS A 97 -16.63 4.83 -7.22
CA LYS A 97 -15.68 4.35 -8.24
C LYS A 97 -14.67 5.43 -8.65
N LEU A 98 -15.13 6.69 -8.78
CA LEU A 98 -14.29 7.81 -9.18
C LEU A 98 -13.17 8.11 -8.17
N GLU A 99 -13.46 8.03 -6.88
CA GLU A 99 -12.45 8.22 -5.83
C GLU A 99 -11.43 7.09 -5.84
N LYS A 100 -11.86 5.85 -6.04
CA LYS A 100 -10.95 4.70 -6.19
C LYS A 100 -10.06 4.85 -7.42
N ILE A 101 -10.58 5.37 -8.55
CA ILE A 101 -9.79 5.69 -9.75
C ILE A 101 -8.71 6.75 -9.45
N LYS A 102 -9.09 7.84 -8.76
CA LYS A 102 -8.15 8.89 -8.34
C LYS A 102 -7.09 8.35 -7.37
N TYR A 103 -7.47 7.48 -6.47
CA TYR A 103 -6.56 6.81 -5.55
C TYR A 103 -5.52 5.95 -6.28
N LEU A 104 -5.95 5.08 -7.21
CA LEU A 104 -5.05 4.27 -8.03
C LEU A 104 -4.10 5.12 -8.90
N ALA A 105 -4.57 6.27 -9.39
CA ALA A 105 -3.72 7.21 -10.12
C ALA A 105 -2.63 7.80 -9.22
N ARG A 106 -2.97 8.20 -7.99
CA ARG A 106 -1.99 8.69 -7.00
C ARG A 106 -0.96 7.63 -6.61
N LEU A 107 -1.40 6.37 -6.43
CA LEU A 107 -0.49 5.24 -6.21
C LEU A 107 0.50 5.07 -7.35
N ASN A 108 0.01 5.10 -8.59
CA ASN A 108 0.88 4.98 -9.75
C ASN A 108 1.88 6.13 -9.84
N THR A 109 1.50 7.37 -9.47
CA THR A 109 2.43 8.51 -9.42
C THR A 109 3.53 8.27 -8.38
N LEU A 110 3.18 7.77 -7.19
CA LEU A 110 4.17 7.42 -6.15
C LEU A 110 5.13 6.32 -6.63
N PHE A 111 4.60 5.26 -7.24
CA PHE A 111 5.42 4.16 -7.75
C PHE A 111 6.30 4.59 -8.91
N LEU A 112 5.78 5.45 -9.81
CA LEU A 112 6.57 6.02 -10.90
C LEU A 112 7.72 6.87 -10.36
N PHE A 113 7.46 7.73 -9.37
CA PHE A 113 8.51 8.52 -8.72
C PHE A 113 9.60 7.61 -8.10
N ALA A 114 9.19 6.56 -7.36
CA ALA A 114 10.13 5.60 -6.80
C ALA A 114 10.93 4.86 -7.90
N ALA A 115 10.29 4.50 -9.01
CA ALA A 115 10.97 3.87 -10.15
C ALA A 115 12.02 4.81 -10.78
N VAL A 116 11.68 6.09 -10.98
CA VAL A 116 12.61 7.09 -11.52
C VAL A 116 13.82 7.26 -10.61
N VAL A 117 13.61 7.36 -9.28
CA VAL A 117 14.72 7.43 -8.31
C VAL A 117 15.62 6.20 -8.41
N ASN A 118 15.04 4.98 -8.49
CA ASN A 118 15.83 3.75 -8.64
C ASN A 118 16.59 3.69 -9.98
N ILE A 119 16.02 4.21 -11.07
CA ILE A 119 16.70 4.31 -12.38
C ILE A 119 17.90 5.28 -12.27
N LEU A 120 17.73 6.44 -11.63
CA LEU A 120 18.83 7.39 -11.43
C LEU A 120 19.97 6.78 -10.59
N VAL A 121 19.64 6.05 -9.52
CA VAL A 121 20.62 5.33 -8.71
C VAL A 121 21.32 4.25 -9.55
N LEU A 122 20.59 3.49 -10.37
CA LEU A 122 21.17 2.47 -11.25
C LEU A 122 22.12 3.09 -12.26
N LEU A 123 21.72 4.20 -12.90
CA LEU A 123 22.59 4.93 -13.83
C LEU A 123 23.86 5.42 -13.15
N ASN A 124 23.75 5.99 -11.95
CA ASN A 124 24.90 6.42 -11.16
C ASN A 124 25.84 5.23 -10.83
N ASN A 125 25.29 4.08 -10.45
CA ASN A 125 26.05 2.86 -10.17
C ASN A 125 26.76 2.26 -11.41
N ILE A 126 26.30 2.59 -12.62
CA ILE A 126 26.94 2.15 -13.87
C ILE A 126 27.97 3.19 -14.36
N VAL A 127 27.57 4.46 -14.38
CA VAL A 127 28.39 5.54 -14.98
C VAL A 127 29.65 5.82 -14.20
N LEU A 128 29.57 5.93 -12.85
CA LEU A 128 30.75 6.23 -12.02
C LEU A 128 31.84 5.15 -12.11
N PRO A 129 31.54 3.83 -11.97
CA PRO A 129 32.54 2.79 -12.14
C PRO A 129 33.14 2.74 -13.54
N LEU A 130 32.35 3.03 -14.58
CA LEU A 130 32.86 3.10 -15.95
C LEU A 130 33.88 4.23 -16.12
N LEU A 131 33.64 5.40 -15.52
CA LEU A 131 34.55 6.54 -15.58
C LEU A 131 35.84 6.33 -14.78
N HIS A 132 35.75 5.59 -13.67
CA HIS A 132 36.90 5.35 -12.78
C HIS A 132 37.62 4.03 -13.04
N HIS A 133 37.15 3.23 -14.02
CA HIS A 133 37.67 1.89 -14.32
C HIS A 133 37.70 0.92 -13.12
N GLU A 134 36.85 1.17 -12.11
CA GLU A 134 36.77 0.38 -10.89
C GLU A 134 35.39 -0.27 -10.74
N ILE A 135 35.29 -1.56 -11.10
CA ILE A 135 34.06 -2.32 -10.91
C ILE A 135 34.20 -3.17 -9.64
N HIS A 136 33.53 -2.73 -8.56
CA HIS A 136 33.48 -3.48 -7.31
C HIS A 136 32.28 -4.41 -7.28
N GLN A 137 32.46 -5.59 -6.72
CA GLN A 137 31.38 -6.61 -6.62
C GLN A 137 30.15 -6.10 -5.88
N GLU A 138 30.32 -5.21 -4.90
CA GLU A 138 29.24 -4.56 -4.14
C GLU A 138 28.32 -3.73 -5.05
N ILE A 139 28.86 -3.06 -6.05
CA ILE A 139 28.10 -2.26 -7.02
C ILE A 139 27.20 -3.16 -7.89
N LEU A 140 27.68 -4.35 -8.24
CA LEU A 140 26.88 -5.31 -9.00
C LEU A 140 25.68 -5.80 -8.18
N TRP A 141 25.86 -6.10 -6.90
CA TRP A 141 24.76 -6.48 -6.02
C TRP A 141 23.75 -5.33 -5.84
N ALA A 142 24.22 -4.12 -5.58
CA ALA A 142 23.36 -2.94 -5.45
C ALA A 142 22.55 -2.69 -6.75
N SER A 143 23.21 -2.80 -7.91
CA SER A 143 22.55 -2.65 -9.22
C SER A 143 21.50 -3.73 -9.46
N SER A 144 21.76 -4.98 -9.09
CA SER A 144 20.79 -6.08 -9.25
C SER A 144 19.54 -5.86 -8.40
N LEU A 145 19.69 -5.34 -7.17
CA LEU A 145 18.55 -4.98 -6.31
C LEU A 145 17.73 -3.82 -6.90
N ASN A 146 18.39 -2.81 -7.48
CA ASN A 146 17.68 -1.72 -8.16
C ASN A 146 16.87 -2.22 -9.37
N VAL A 147 17.44 -3.10 -10.19
CA VAL A 147 16.73 -3.71 -11.33
C VAL A 147 15.51 -4.51 -10.83
N LEU A 148 15.68 -5.31 -9.78
CA LEU A 148 14.57 -6.06 -9.19
C LEU A 148 13.48 -5.12 -8.69
N MET A 149 13.84 -4.05 -7.97
CA MET A 149 12.87 -3.06 -7.45
C MET A 149 12.11 -2.37 -8.58
N ILE A 150 12.80 -1.96 -9.67
CA ILE A 150 12.18 -1.35 -10.85
C ILE A 150 11.17 -2.33 -11.48
N ALA A 151 11.53 -3.60 -11.62
CA ALA A 151 10.63 -4.62 -12.16
C ALA A 151 9.39 -4.82 -11.30
N LEU A 152 9.54 -4.86 -9.96
CA LEU A 152 8.42 -4.97 -9.04
C LEU A 152 7.48 -3.75 -9.11
N LEU A 153 8.03 -2.55 -9.11
CA LEU A 153 7.25 -1.31 -9.26
C LEU A 153 6.51 -1.26 -10.61
N TYR A 154 7.14 -1.70 -11.69
CA TYR A 154 6.51 -1.79 -13.00
C TYR A 154 5.30 -2.73 -12.98
N VAL A 155 5.42 -3.91 -12.37
CA VAL A 155 4.31 -4.87 -12.26
C VAL A 155 3.13 -4.25 -11.51
N GLU A 156 3.38 -3.54 -10.41
CA GLU A 156 2.30 -2.89 -9.63
C GLU A 156 1.65 -1.73 -10.39
N ILE A 157 2.42 -0.91 -11.11
CA ILE A 157 1.87 0.13 -11.99
C ILE A 157 0.94 -0.48 -13.04
N GLN A 158 1.34 -1.59 -13.66
CA GLN A 158 0.52 -2.30 -14.65
C GLN A 158 -0.76 -2.87 -14.03
N ARG A 159 -0.68 -3.47 -12.83
CA ARG A 159 -1.85 -3.98 -12.09
C ARG A 159 -2.84 -2.86 -11.77
N ASN A 160 -2.37 -1.77 -11.19
CA ASN A 160 -3.19 -0.61 -10.85
C ASN A 160 -3.81 0.03 -12.09
N THR A 161 -3.09 0.09 -13.19
CA THR A 161 -3.59 0.61 -14.48
C THR A 161 -4.71 -0.28 -15.03
N LYS A 162 -4.56 -1.61 -14.96
CA LYS A 162 -5.62 -2.56 -15.35
C LYS A 162 -6.86 -2.41 -14.46
N ARG A 163 -6.67 -2.30 -13.12
CA ARG A 163 -7.76 -2.05 -12.16
C ARG A 163 -8.50 -0.75 -12.46
N LYS A 164 -7.74 0.33 -12.72
CA LYS A 164 -8.28 1.65 -13.10
C LYS A 164 -9.12 1.55 -14.38
N LYS A 165 -8.61 0.93 -15.45
CA LYS A 165 -9.35 0.75 -16.71
C LYS A 165 -10.65 -0.04 -16.49
N LYS A 166 -10.60 -1.12 -15.71
CA LYS A 166 -11.80 -1.92 -15.38
C LYS A 166 -12.86 -1.09 -14.68
N LEU A 167 -12.47 -0.24 -13.71
CA LEU A 167 -13.41 0.65 -13.00
C LEU A 167 -14.01 1.71 -13.94
N GLN A 168 -13.22 2.26 -14.88
CA GLN A 168 -13.68 3.23 -15.87
C GLN A 168 -14.71 2.61 -16.84
N MET A 169 -14.46 1.42 -17.36
CA MET A 169 -15.42 0.73 -18.23
C MET A 169 -16.76 0.48 -17.55
N HIS A 170 -16.75 0.08 -16.27
CA HIS A 170 -17.98 -0.12 -15.50
C HIS A 170 -18.69 1.18 -15.11
N ALA A 171 -18.00 2.32 -15.10
CA ALA A 171 -18.65 3.61 -14.87
C ALA A 171 -19.43 4.06 -16.11
N HIS A 172 -18.88 3.86 -17.31
CA HIS A 172 -19.53 4.26 -18.58
C HIS A 172 -20.79 3.46 -18.93
N ILE A 173 -20.91 2.21 -18.45
CA ILE A 173 -22.07 1.33 -18.73
C ILE A 173 -23.32 1.74 -17.91
N PHE A 174 -23.19 2.55 -16.88
CA PHE A 174 -24.30 2.97 -16.00
C PHE A 174 -24.66 4.46 -16.15
N GLU A 175 -24.05 5.18 -17.07
CA GLU A 175 -24.38 6.57 -17.43
C GLU A 175 -25.22 6.68 -18.72
N ASP A 176 -25.49 5.56 -19.41
CA ASP A 176 -26.46 5.40 -20.49
C ASP A 176 -27.74 4.73 -19.96
#